data_783c60bb527d783748abd80db7ce2bdd
#
_entry.id   783c60bb527d783748abd80db7ce2bdd
#
_cell.length_a   1.000
_cell.length_b   1.000
_cell.length_c   1.000
_cell.angle_alpha   90.00
_cell.angle_beta   90.00
_cell.angle_gamma   90.00
#
_symmetry.space_group_name_H-M   'P 1'
#
loop_
_entity.id
_entity.type
_entity.pdbx_description
1 polymer ?
#
loop_
_entity_poly.entity_id
_entity_poly.type
_entity_poly.pdbx_seq_one_letter_code
_entity_poly.pdbx_strand_id
1 'polypeptide(L)'
;FCTTQNPNFAKNCLMAKAILIVLDSLGIGGAPDASLYNDEGSNTFGSIALACLNGNADIGREGALRVPNLESLGIYSAVRLSTGLTFPDTNSAIGSYAVAQERSKGKDTPTGHHEIAGFTDPIGWYTFPEIVPVFPEKQINKLLQKANLVGVLGNKHASGEEIIKDVGE
;
A
#
# COMPACT_ATOMS: atom_id res chain seq x y z
N PHE A 1 -18.65 -13.85 -0.34
CA PHE A 1 -19.62 -14.86 -0.84
C PHE A 1 -20.91 -14.69 -0.06
N CYS A 2 -21.93 -14.11 -0.68
CA CYS A 2 -23.27 -14.00 -0.12
C CYS A 2 -24.06 -15.24 -0.59
N THR A 3 -24.15 -16.27 0.24
CA THR A 3 -25.03 -17.40 0.00
C THR A 3 -26.39 -17.09 0.61
N THR A 4 -27.31 -16.52 -0.16
CA THR A 4 -28.71 -16.44 0.24
C THR A 4 -29.45 -17.63 -0.34
N GLN A 5 -29.91 -18.49 0.55
CA GLN A 5 -30.81 -19.65 0.19
C GLN A 5 -32.27 -19.23 -0.07
N ASN A 6 -32.50 -18.01 -0.54
CA ASN A 6 -33.86 -17.56 -0.84
C ASN A 6 -34.14 -17.65 -2.34
N PRO A 7 -34.97 -18.62 -2.81
CA PRO A 7 -35.26 -18.81 -4.23
C PRO A 7 -36.03 -17.66 -4.89
N ASN A 8 -36.55 -16.72 -4.11
CA ASN A 8 -37.22 -15.52 -4.63
C ASN A 8 -36.28 -14.36 -4.92
N PHE A 9 -35.00 -14.46 -4.54
CA PHE A 9 -34.00 -13.43 -4.83
C PHE A 9 -33.54 -13.42 -6.30
N ALA A 10 -33.73 -14.52 -7.00
CA ALA A 10 -33.28 -14.68 -8.39
C ALA A 10 -34.15 -13.96 -9.44
N LYS A 11 -35.34 -13.46 -9.08
CA LYS A 11 -36.30 -12.89 -10.06
C LYS A 11 -36.14 -11.36 -10.29
N ASN A 12 -35.36 -10.65 -9.47
CA ASN A 12 -35.09 -9.21 -9.64
C ASN A 12 -33.59 -8.89 -9.51
N CYS A 13 -32.74 -9.73 -10.07
CA CYS A 13 -31.32 -9.39 -10.15
C CYS A 13 -31.14 -8.30 -11.21
N LEU A 14 -31.46 -7.05 -10.85
CA LEU A 14 -30.86 -5.89 -11.47
C LEU A 14 -29.35 -6.14 -11.42
N MET A 15 -28.69 -6.20 -12.58
CA MET A 15 -27.23 -6.38 -12.64
C MET A 15 -26.57 -5.26 -11.83
N ALA A 16 -26.24 -5.54 -10.57
CA ALA A 16 -25.52 -4.62 -9.72
C ALA A 16 -24.12 -4.48 -10.31
N LYS A 17 -23.74 -3.24 -10.65
CA LYS A 17 -22.37 -2.92 -11.05
C LYS A 17 -21.58 -2.57 -9.79
N ALA A 18 -20.40 -3.16 -9.63
CA ALA A 18 -19.44 -2.79 -8.60
C ALA A 18 -18.22 -2.14 -9.27
N ILE A 19 -17.73 -1.08 -8.67
CA ILE A 19 -16.50 -0.40 -9.09
C ILE A 19 -15.56 -0.44 -7.90
N LEU A 20 -14.37 -1.01 -8.09
CA LEU A 20 -13.28 -0.98 -7.11
C LEU A 20 -12.27 0.08 -7.55
N ILE A 21 -12.00 1.04 -6.68
CA ILE A 21 -10.98 2.07 -6.90
C ILE A 21 -9.89 1.86 -5.85
N VAL A 22 -8.66 1.61 -6.30
CA VAL A 22 -7.49 1.49 -5.44
C VAL A 22 -6.70 2.79 -5.54
N LEU A 23 -6.47 3.44 -4.41
CA LEU A 23 -5.56 4.58 -4.31
C LEU A 23 -4.18 4.02 -3.97
N ASP A 24 -3.33 3.95 -4.99
CA ASP A 24 -1.97 3.44 -4.84
C ASP A 24 -1.17 4.27 -3.85
N SER A 25 -0.31 3.59 -3.09
CA SER A 25 0.54 4.19 -2.05
C SER A 25 -0.19 4.94 -0.92
N LEU A 26 -1.52 4.83 -0.81
CA LEU A 26 -2.28 5.47 0.25
C LEU A 26 -2.65 4.47 1.37
N GLY A 27 -1.73 4.27 2.32
CA GLY A 27 -1.97 3.45 3.50
C GLY A 27 -2.57 4.24 4.67
N ILE A 28 -3.38 3.57 5.49
CA ILE A 28 -3.98 4.09 6.74
C ILE A 28 -3.57 3.21 7.93
N GLY A 29 -2.35 3.38 8.40
CA GLY A 29 -1.73 2.57 9.44
C GLY A 29 -0.83 1.48 8.89
N GLY A 30 -0.05 0.87 9.76
CA GLY A 30 0.89 -0.19 9.44
C GLY A 30 0.27 -1.59 9.61
N ALA A 31 0.85 -2.58 8.91
CA ALA A 31 0.51 -3.98 9.10
C ALA A 31 1.04 -4.50 10.44
N PRO A 32 0.44 -5.56 11.02
CA PRO A 32 0.90 -6.14 12.30
C PRO A 32 2.33 -6.69 12.26
N ASP A 33 2.79 -7.09 11.09
CA ASP A 33 4.14 -7.60 10.83
C ASP A 33 5.11 -6.53 10.30
N ALA A 34 4.74 -5.25 10.37
CA ALA A 34 5.56 -4.13 9.91
C ALA A 34 6.99 -4.15 10.49
N SER A 35 7.15 -4.62 11.75
CA SER A 35 8.47 -4.75 12.39
C SER A 35 9.41 -5.72 11.66
N LEU A 36 8.88 -6.72 10.97
CA LEU A 36 9.68 -7.66 10.18
C LEU A 36 10.31 -7.00 8.93
N TYR A 37 9.76 -5.85 8.54
CA TYR A 37 10.13 -5.13 7.31
C TYR A 37 10.69 -3.73 7.60
N ASN A 38 11.04 -3.42 8.86
CA ASN A 38 11.46 -2.07 9.29
C ASN A 38 10.46 -0.97 8.88
N ASP A 39 9.17 -1.26 8.95
CA ASP A 39 8.08 -0.40 8.47
C ASP A 39 7.11 0.00 9.58
N GLU A 40 7.55 -0.08 10.82
CA GLU A 40 6.77 0.32 11.99
C GLU A 40 6.39 1.80 11.91
N GLY A 41 5.14 2.10 12.26
CA GLY A 41 4.61 3.45 12.23
C GLY A 41 4.17 3.95 10.85
N SER A 42 4.23 3.12 9.83
CA SER A 42 3.73 3.45 8.48
C SER A 42 2.26 3.89 8.54
N ASN A 43 1.97 5.08 8.07
CA ASN A 43 0.63 5.65 8.00
C ASN A 43 0.61 6.84 7.05
N THR A 44 0.65 6.58 5.75
CA THR A 44 0.81 7.61 4.72
C THR A 44 -0.24 8.72 4.84
N PHE A 45 -1.53 8.35 4.89
CA PHE A 45 -2.60 9.34 5.00
C PHE A 45 -2.51 10.14 6.31
N GLY A 46 -2.34 9.44 7.44
CA GLY A 46 -2.24 10.08 8.75
C GLY A 46 -1.05 11.02 8.85
N SER A 47 0.11 10.62 8.32
CA SER A 47 1.32 11.44 8.30
C SER A 47 1.16 12.70 7.45
N ILE A 48 0.56 12.59 6.26
CA ILE A 48 0.26 13.75 5.41
C ILE A 48 -0.74 14.69 6.11
N ALA A 49 -1.80 14.15 6.70
CA ALA A 49 -2.80 14.96 7.38
C ALA A 49 -2.21 15.70 8.60
N LEU A 50 -1.35 15.03 9.38
CA LEU A 50 -0.62 15.65 10.49
C LEU A 50 0.36 16.71 10.02
N ALA A 51 1.11 16.46 8.95
CA ALA A 51 2.02 17.45 8.38
C ALA A 51 1.28 18.72 7.95
N CYS A 52 0.12 18.57 7.29
CA CYS A 52 -0.73 19.70 6.92
C CYS A 52 -1.23 20.46 8.16
N LEU A 53 -1.75 19.75 9.16
CA LEU A 53 -2.30 20.34 10.38
C LEU A 53 -1.24 21.13 11.16
N ASN A 54 -0.01 20.63 11.18
CA ASN A 54 1.10 21.22 11.92
C ASN A 54 1.88 22.29 11.10
N GLY A 55 1.45 22.63 9.90
CA GLY A 55 2.12 23.58 9.03
C GLY A 55 3.46 23.08 8.47
N ASN A 56 3.69 21.78 8.45
CA ASN A 56 4.90 21.13 7.94
C ASN A 56 4.71 20.56 6.52
N ALA A 57 3.65 20.98 5.83
CA ALA A 57 3.43 20.62 4.43
C ALA A 57 4.27 21.51 3.49
N ASP A 58 4.21 21.21 2.18
CA ASP A 58 4.95 21.94 1.16
C ASP A 58 4.68 23.47 1.17
N ILE A 59 5.61 24.21 0.61
CA ILE A 59 5.57 25.67 0.48
C ILE A 59 4.29 26.11 -0.24
N GLY A 60 3.62 27.11 0.34
CA GLY A 60 2.38 27.67 -0.20
C GLY A 60 1.12 26.91 0.19
N ARG A 61 1.20 25.93 1.07
CA ARG A 61 0.08 25.19 1.62
C ARG A 61 -0.12 25.52 3.09
N GLU A 62 -1.33 25.91 3.46
CA GLU A 62 -1.72 26.23 4.82
C GLU A 62 -2.97 25.48 5.28
N GLY A 63 -3.01 25.15 6.58
CA GLY A 63 -4.15 24.54 7.25
C GLY A 63 -4.28 23.03 7.02
N ALA A 64 -5.36 22.47 7.55
CA ALA A 64 -5.63 21.04 7.52
C ALA A 64 -5.76 20.47 6.10
N LEU A 65 -5.49 19.19 5.94
CA LEU A 65 -5.65 18.47 4.67
C LEU A 65 -7.11 18.54 4.21
N ARG A 66 -7.34 19.00 2.98
CA ARG A 66 -8.67 19.17 2.41
C ARG A 66 -8.99 18.08 1.39
N VAL A 67 -9.73 17.08 1.82
CA VAL A 67 -10.16 15.91 1.02
C VAL A 67 -11.67 15.65 1.22
N PRO A 68 -12.55 16.59 0.86
CA PRO A 68 -13.95 16.57 1.27
C PRO A 68 -14.71 15.32 0.81
N ASN A 69 -14.38 14.78 -0.36
CA ASN A 69 -15.03 13.56 -0.86
C ASN A 69 -14.58 12.30 -0.09
N LEU A 70 -13.28 12.15 0.18
CA LEU A 70 -12.78 11.04 0.99
C LEU A 70 -13.24 11.16 2.44
N GLU A 71 -13.33 12.38 2.96
CA GLU A 71 -13.87 12.66 4.28
C GLU A 71 -15.33 12.21 4.37
N SER A 72 -16.18 12.59 3.41
CA SER A 72 -17.57 12.17 3.36
C SER A 72 -17.74 10.64 3.20
N LEU A 73 -16.78 9.96 2.59
CA LEU A 73 -16.72 8.51 2.50
C LEU A 73 -16.19 7.86 3.78
N GLY A 74 -15.59 8.63 4.72
CA GLY A 74 -15.17 8.15 6.03
C GLY A 74 -13.70 7.86 6.19
N ILE A 75 -12.81 8.45 5.37
CA ILE A 75 -11.36 8.21 5.46
C ILE A 75 -10.79 8.53 6.85
N TYR A 76 -11.16 9.66 7.47
CA TYR A 76 -10.72 10.01 8.81
C TYR A 76 -11.23 9.05 9.90
N SER A 77 -12.46 8.54 9.72
CA SER A 77 -13.01 7.52 10.60
C SER A 77 -12.28 6.19 10.47
N ALA A 78 -11.89 5.81 9.26
CA ALA A 78 -11.07 4.63 8.99
C ALA A 78 -9.66 4.78 9.61
N VAL A 79 -9.03 5.95 9.46
CA VAL A 79 -7.73 6.25 10.10
C VAL A 79 -7.84 6.13 11.63
N ARG A 80 -8.87 6.72 12.23
CA ARG A 80 -9.09 6.59 13.68
C ARG A 80 -9.27 5.14 14.10
N LEU A 81 -10.01 4.36 13.33
CA LEU A 81 -10.22 2.94 13.61
C LEU A 81 -8.93 2.13 13.52
N SER A 82 -8.07 2.44 12.55
CA SER A 82 -6.80 1.74 12.31
C SER A 82 -5.69 2.14 13.29
N THR A 83 -5.57 3.45 13.60
CA THR A 83 -4.38 3.99 14.26
C THR A 83 -4.66 4.68 15.60
N GLY A 84 -5.93 4.93 15.92
CA GLY A 84 -6.32 5.75 17.07
C GLY A 84 -6.14 7.27 16.86
N LEU A 85 -5.55 7.72 15.75
CA LEU A 85 -5.38 9.14 15.48
C LEU A 85 -6.72 9.83 15.23
N THR A 86 -6.86 11.03 15.79
CA THR A 86 -8.03 11.88 15.59
C THR A 86 -7.61 13.22 15.00
N PHE A 87 -8.47 13.76 14.16
CA PHE A 87 -8.26 15.07 13.51
C PHE A 87 -9.41 16.00 13.89
N PRO A 88 -9.12 17.29 14.17
CA PRO A 88 -10.18 18.27 14.46
C PRO A 88 -11.03 18.55 13.22
N ASP A 89 -12.24 19.02 13.45
CA ASP A 89 -13.16 19.55 12.44
C ASP A 89 -13.47 18.61 11.26
N THR A 90 -13.41 17.29 11.50
CA THR A 90 -13.80 16.30 10.48
C THR A 90 -15.31 16.04 10.55
N ASN A 91 -15.96 16.03 9.37
CA ASN A 91 -17.38 15.73 9.27
C ASN A 91 -17.67 14.25 9.50
N SER A 92 -18.89 13.96 9.94
CA SER A 92 -19.36 12.59 10.04
C SER A 92 -19.43 11.93 8.66
N ALA A 93 -18.94 10.68 8.57
CA ALA A 93 -19.04 9.91 7.34
C ALA A 93 -20.51 9.64 6.96
N ILE A 94 -20.83 9.85 5.69
CA ILE A 94 -22.10 9.44 5.08
C ILE A 94 -21.98 8.08 4.37
N GLY A 95 -20.75 7.68 4.06
CA GLY A 95 -20.44 6.36 3.50
C GLY A 95 -20.22 5.30 4.57
N SER A 96 -20.13 4.04 4.15
CA SER A 96 -19.67 2.95 5.00
C SER A 96 -18.15 2.83 4.87
N TYR A 97 -17.48 2.67 6.01
CA TYR A 97 -16.02 2.53 6.06
C TYR A 97 -15.64 1.33 6.91
N ALA A 98 -14.50 0.75 6.60
CA ALA A 98 -13.91 -0.33 7.37
C ALA A 98 -12.38 -0.28 7.23
N VAL A 99 -11.71 -1.07 8.06
CA VAL A 99 -10.27 -1.32 7.95
C VAL A 99 -10.10 -2.81 7.69
N ALA A 100 -9.33 -3.13 6.67
CA ALA A 100 -8.93 -4.49 6.36
C ALA A 100 -7.45 -4.66 6.72
N GLN A 101 -7.14 -5.80 7.31
CA GLN A 101 -5.77 -6.19 7.63
C GLN A 101 -5.33 -7.27 6.66
N GLU A 102 -4.17 -7.08 6.04
CA GLU A 102 -3.55 -8.08 5.19
C GLU A 102 -3.21 -9.35 5.99
N ARG A 103 -3.46 -10.50 5.40
CA ARG A 103 -3.19 -11.84 5.97
C ARG A 103 -2.07 -12.56 5.24
N SER A 104 -1.79 -12.16 4.02
CA SER A 104 -0.70 -12.68 3.22
C SER A 104 0.65 -12.33 3.84
N LYS A 105 1.65 -13.17 3.58
CA LYS A 105 3.02 -12.90 4.00
C LYS A 105 3.74 -12.15 2.89
N GLY A 106 4.26 -10.98 3.19
CA GLY A 106 5.00 -10.19 2.24
C GLY A 106 4.67 -8.71 2.34
N LYS A 107 5.56 -7.88 1.83
CA LYS A 107 5.41 -6.43 1.72
C LYS A 107 5.62 -6.05 0.27
N ASP A 108 4.67 -6.40 -0.58
CA ASP A 108 4.77 -6.13 -2.00
C ASP A 108 3.39 -5.89 -2.63
N THR A 109 3.36 -5.08 -3.67
CA THR A 109 2.14 -4.71 -4.39
C THR A 109 1.39 -5.91 -4.99
N PRO A 110 2.04 -6.91 -5.63
CA PRO A 110 1.35 -8.07 -6.16
C PRO A 110 0.58 -8.86 -5.09
N THR A 111 1.19 -9.10 -3.95
CA THR A 111 0.58 -9.82 -2.83
C THR A 111 -0.67 -9.10 -2.31
N GLY A 112 -0.59 -7.78 -2.08
CA GLY A 112 -1.73 -6.98 -1.66
C GLY A 112 -2.88 -6.99 -2.68
N HIS A 113 -2.57 -6.90 -3.98
CA HIS A 113 -3.59 -6.97 -5.03
C HIS A 113 -4.24 -8.36 -5.15
N HIS A 114 -3.48 -9.43 -4.97
CA HIS A 114 -4.02 -10.78 -4.92
C HIS A 114 -5.00 -10.93 -3.75
N GLU A 115 -4.66 -10.38 -2.59
CA GLU A 115 -5.53 -10.45 -1.41
C GLU A 115 -6.82 -9.64 -1.58
N ILE A 116 -6.76 -8.46 -2.19
CA ILE A 116 -7.96 -7.68 -2.58
C ILE A 116 -8.85 -8.51 -3.52
N ALA A 117 -8.25 -9.30 -4.41
CA ALA A 117 -8.98 -10.21 -5.29
C ALA A 117 -9.47 -11.51 -4.60
N GLY A 118 -9.18 -11.69 -3.30
CA GLY A 118 -9.62 -12.84 -2.51
C GLY A 118 -8.62 -13.99 -2.41
N PHE A 119 -7.39 -13.81 -2.88
CA PHE A 119 -6.33 -14.81 -2.77
C PHE A 119 -5.32 -14.39 -1.71
N THR A 120 -5.22 -15.15 -0.62
CA THR A 120 -4.22 -14.95 0.43
C THR A 120 -2.97 -15.79 0.12
N ASP A 121 -1.80 -15.17 0.04
CA ASP A 121 -0.53 -15.87 -0.16
C ASP A 121 0.07 -16.29 1.20
N PRO A 122 0.14 -17.59 1.49
CA PRO A 122 0.67 -18.07 2.77
C PRO A 122 2.20 -18.16 2.83
N ILE A 123 2.89 -18.08 1.69
CA ILE A 123 4.33 -18.36 1.59
C ILE A 123 5.15 -17.08 1.59
N GLY A 124 4.66 -16.04 0.91
CA GLY A 124 5.40 -14.80 0.68
C GLY A 124 6.53 -14.95 -0.33
N TRP A 125 7.18 -13.85 -0.64
CA TRP A 125 8.31 -13.80 -1.57
C TRP A 125 9.63 -14.00 -0.84
N TYR A 126 10.61 -14.56 -1.55
CA TYR A 126 11.98 -14.59 -1.06
C TYR A 126 12.56 -13.18 -1.08
N THR A 127 13.00 -12.70 0.07
CA THR A 127 13.67 -11.41 0.21
C THR A 127 15.17 -11.60 0.26
N PHE A 128 15.88 -10.90 -0.62
CA PHE A 128 17.34 -10.91 -0.60
C PHE A 128 17.86 -10.08 0.59
N PRO A 129 18.98 -10.47 1.21
CA PRO A 129 19.56 -9.71 2.32
C PRO A 129 20.10 -8.36 1.84
N GLU A 130 20.09 -7.37 2.72
CA GLU A 130 20.64 -6.02 2.47
C GLU A 130 22.17 -6.00 2.55
N ILE A 131 22.82 -6.82 1.75
CA ILE A 131 24.28 -6.89 1.61
C ILE A 131 24.69 -6.51 0.19
N VAL A 132 25.94 -6.10 0.01
CA VAL A 132 26.48 -5.78 -1.32
C VAL A 132 27.60 -6.77 -1.65
N PRO A 133 27.48 -7.48 -2.80
CA PRO A 133 26.40 -7.50 -3.79
C PRO A 133 25.14 -8.21 -3.26
N VAL A 134 23.95 -7.70 -3.63
CA VAL A 134 22.65 -8.27 -3.21
C VAL A 134 22.36 -9.61 -3.90
N PHE A 135 22.45 -9.61 -5.22
CA PHE A 135 22.20 -10.81 -6.00
C PHE A 135 23.45 -11.69 -6.06
N PRO A 136 23.32 -13.01 -5.81
CA PRO A 136 24.44 -13.93 -5.90
C PRO A 136 25.11 -13.91 -7.29
N GLU A 137 26.43 -13.97 -7.31
CA GLU A 137 27.24 -13.91 -8.53
C GLU A 137 26.81 -14.94 -9.58
N LYS A 138 26.46 -16.16 -9.15
CA LYS A 138 25.98 -17.22 -10.03
C LYS A 138 24.71 -16.80 -10.81
N GLN A 139 23.81 -16.08 -10.16
CA GLN A 139 22.58 -15.61 -10.80
C GLN A 139 22.87 -14.48 -11.80
N ILE A 140 23.73 -13.55 -11.41
CA ILE A 140 24.18 -12.45 -12.27
C ILE A 140 24.87 -13.00 -13.51
N ASN A 141 25.83 -13.90 -13.37
CA ASN A 141 26.56 -14.50 -14.48
C ASN A 141 25.62 -15.23 -15.47
N LYS A 142 24.61 -15.93 -14.94
CA LYS A 142 23.60 -16.58 -15.78
C LYS A 142 22.73 -15.57 -16.55
N LEU A 143 22.38 -14.44 -15.91
CA LEU A 143 21.65 -13.36 -16.55
C LEU A 143 22.48 -12.73 -17.67
N LEU A 144 23.72 -12.34 -17.37
CA LEU A 144 24.64 -11.74 -18.34
C LEU A 144 24.84 -12.62 -19.56
N GLN A 145 25.09 -13.91 -19.34
CA GLN A 145 25.25 -14.88 -20.43
C GLN A 145 23.99 -15.00 -21.30
N LYS A 146 22.80 -15.11 -20.67
CA LYS A 146 21.54 -15.25 -21.41
C LYS A 146 21.13 -13.99 -22.15
N ALA A 147 21.40 -12.83 -21.60
CA ALA A 147 21.06 -11.54 -22.18
C ALA A 147 22.16 -10.97 -23.08
N ASN A 148 23.32 -11.66 -23.20
CA ASN A 148 24.49 -11.18 -23.93
C ASN A 148 24.93 -9.78 -23.50
N LEU A 149 25.02 -9.58 -22.18
CA LEU A 149 25.45 -8.33 -21.56
C LEU A 149 26.87 -8.45 -21.01
N VAL A 150 27.58 -7.35 -20.97
CA VAL A 150 28.99 -7.28 -20.50
C VAL A 150 29.12 -7.08 -19.00
N GLY A 151 28.07 -6.61 -18.33
CA GLY A 151 28.10 -6.33 -16.88
C GLY A 151 26.75 -5.89 -16.34
N VAL A 152 26.71 -5.69 -15.03
CA VAL A 152 25.57 -5.18 -14.25
C VAL A 152 26.04 -4.01 -13.40
N LEU A 153 25.29 -2.94 -13.41
CA LEU A 153 25.48 -1.78 -12.54
C LEU A 153 24.48 -1.87 -11.37
N GLY A 154 24.89 -1.38 -10.20
CA GLY A 154 23.98 -1.19 -9.07
C GLY A 154 23.45 -2.47 -8.43
N ASN A 155 24.27 -3.56 -8.35
CA ASN A 155 23.88 -4.77 -7.61
C ASN A 155 23.89 -4.51 -6.09
N LYS A 156 22.97 -3.64 -5.63
CA LYS A 156 22.78 -3.24 -4.23
C LYS A 156 21.30 -3.00 -3.93
N HIS A 157 20.95 -3.04 -2.65
CA HIS A 157 19.65 -2.57 -2.19
C HIS A 157 19.64 -1.03 -2.15
N ALA A 158 18.70 -0.41 -2.87
CA ALA A 158 18.53 1.03 -2.90
C ALA A 158 17.19 1.42 -3.50
N SER A 159 16.75 2.66 -3.28
CA SER A 159 15.58 3.21 -3.99
C SER A 159 15.89 3.37 -5.49
N GLY A 160 14.86 3.39 -6.32
CA GLY A 160 15.02 3.63 -7.76
C GLY A 160 15.69 4.95 -8.07
N GLU A 161 15.38 6.02 -7.33
CA GLU A 161 16.01 7.33 -7.47
C GLU A 161 17.49 7.29 -7.15
N GLU A 162 17.87 6.60 -6.08
CA GLU A 162 19.26 6.45 -5.68
C GLU A 162 20.07 5.68 -6.72
N ILE A 163 19.54 4.58 -7.22
CA ILE A 163 20.21 3.80 -8.28
C ILE A 163 20.40 4.62 -9.54
N ILE A 164 19.38 5.36 -9.99
CA ILE A 164 19.49 6.22 -11.18
C ILE A 164 20.53 7.32 -10.96
N LYS A 165 20.55 7.92 -9.78
CA LYS A 165 21.53 8.96 -9.44
C LYS A 165 22.97 8.44 -9.39
N ASP A 166 23.16 7.21 -8.90
CA ASP A 166 24.51 6.64 -8.71
C ASP A 166 25.10 6.03 -9.97
N VAL A 167 24.27 5.45 -10.84
CA VAL A 167 24.73 4.68 -11.99
C VAL A 167 24.03 5.03 -13.31
N GLY A 168 23.07 5.95 -13.28
CA GLY A 168 22.46 6.53 -14.46
C GLY A 168 23.32 7.65 -15.03
N GLU A 169 23.37 7.82 -16.36
CA GLU A 169 24.01 8.94 -17.04
C GLU A 169 23.02 10.09 -17.28
#